data_56ec2a406b538cf270236c6aede8c314
#
_entry.id   56ec2a406b538cf270236c6aede8c314
#
_cell.length_a   1.000
_cell.length_b   1.000
_cell.length_c   1.000
_cell.angle_alpha   90.00
_cell.angle_beta   90.00
_cell.angle_gamma   90.00
#
_symmetry.space_group_name_H-M   'P 1'
#
loop_
_entity.id
_entity.type
_entity.pdbx_description
1 polymer ?
#
loop_
_entity_poly.entity_id
_entity_poly.type
_entity_poly.pdbx_seq_one_letter_code
_entity_poly.pdbx_strand_id
1 'polypeptide(L)'
;MKYYESVADIFCQHGIDRCFALLGDANMHWAGAMHERGVKFVYTRHEHAAVAGAAAYARALGKIGCASVTCGPGLTQIMTILPIAVRANIPMIIFAGEAPIGRTWYNQMIDQAPFVKACGAEYHALHDLNTLGDQINNAFTKAHHNKMPIVLGMPFDLQKMPHTDTPKLAACKIIVETAKNIDLTPDIIETAAQQIAEAKRPVILAGLGAVAAQAKPACVALAEQSGAMLATTLPAKGLFHDQPYNLGVAGGYATQKSKAVFAQSDLVIGVGARLASHSFDGGQLTPNAKVIHLDLSPQATVQGRHAADLLIPADAKYGAEALTAAVKKQTGWRTPEML
;
A
#
# COMPACT_ATOMS: atom_id res chain seq x y z
N MET A 1 35.22 -9.99 2.18
CA MET A 1 33.87 -9.52 2.58
C MET A 1 33.04 -10.74 2.98
N LYS A 2 32.08 -10.62 3.87
CA LYS A 2 31.13 -11.70 4.20
C LYS A 2 29.78 -11.46 3.54
N TYR A 3 28.96 -12.52 3.44
CA TYR A 3 27.66 -12.37 2.76
C TYR A 3 26.73 -11.38 3.45
N TYR A 4 26.73 -11.25 4.78
CA TYR A 4 25.91 -10.24 5.45
C TYR A 4 26.28 -8.80 5.07
N GLU A 5 27.56 -8.55 4.74
CA GLU A 5 28.03 -7.24 4.25
C GLU A 5 27.55 -6.99 2.82
N SER A 6 27.61 -8.03 1.96
CA SER A 6 27.11 -7.93 0.57
C SER A 6 25.59 -7.76 0.52
N VAL A 7 24.85 -8.42 1.41
CA VAL A 7 23.41 -8.22 1.54
C VAL A 7 23.10 -6.81 2.04
N ALA A 8 23.90 -6.26 2.94
CA ALA A 8 23.75 -4.87 3.37
C ALA A 8 24.01 -3.90 2.20
N ASP A 9 25.02 -4.16 1.36
CA ASP A 9 25.31 -3.34 0.18
C ASP A 9 24.12 -3.26 -0.78
N ILE A 10 23.51 -4.40 -1.12
CA ILE A 10 22.39 -4.42 -2.07
C ILE A 10 21.14 -3.75 -1.49
N PHE A 11 20.86 -3.87 -0.18
CA PHE A 11 19.79 -3.13 0.48
C PHE A 11 19.99 -1.62 0.40
N CYS A 12 21.21 -1.14 0.66
CA CYS A 12 21.55 0.28 0.53
C CYS A 12 21.41 0.77 -0.91
N GLN A 13 21.81 -0.03 -1.90
CA GLN A 13 21.66 0.29 -3.32
C GLN A 13 20.18 0.37 -3.73
N HIS A 14 19.28 -0.38 -3.10
CA HIS A 14 17.83 -0.24 -3.26
C HIS A 14 17.23 0.98 -2.52
N GLY A 15 18.07 1.82 -1.93
CA GLY A 15 17.65 3.08 -1.29
C GLY A 15 17.11 2.92 0.12
N ILE A 16 17.43 1.82 0.81
CA ILE A 16 17.08 1.68 2.23
C ILE A 16 17.94 2.62 3.05
N ASP A 17 17.34 3.65 3.61
CA ASP A 17 17.97 4.68 4.44
C ASP A 17 17.61 4.54 5.94
N ARG A 18 16.61 3.73 6.26
CA ARG A 18 16.14 3.49 7.62
C ARG A 18 15.64 2.07 7.81
N CYS A 19 15.99 1.47 8.95
CA CYS A 19 15.52 0.16 9.36
C CYS A 19 14.96 0.21 10.78
N PHE A 20 13.79 -0.40 10.99
CA PHE A 20 13.19 -0.58 12.29
C PHE A 20 13.48 -2.00 12.76
N ALA A 21 14.08 -2.18 13.94
CA ALA A 21 14.58 -3.49 14.30
C ALA A 21 14.49 -3.82 15.79
N LEU A 22 14.37 -5.11 16.05
CA LEU A 22 14.79 -5.74 17.29
C LEU A 22 15.87 -6.76 16.95
N LEU A 23 17.04 -6.61 17.57
CA LEU A 23 18.21 -7.40 17.23
C LEU A 23 18.30 -8.69 18.06
N GLY A 24 18.83 -9.71 17.43
CA GLY A 24 19.23 -10.99 18.03
C GLY A 24 20.35 -11.61 17.22
N ASP A 25 20.74 -12.83 17.57
CA ASP A 25 21.90 -13.51 16.97
C ASP A 25 21.84 -13.60 15.44
N ALA A 26 20.63 -13.77 14.91
CA ALA A 26 20.44 -14.10 13.49
C ALA A 26 20.31 -12.86 12.58
N ASN A 27 20.31 -11.64 13.11
CA ASN A 27 20.24 -10.42 12.30
C ASN A 27 21.24 -9.34 12.70
N MET A 28 21.94 -9.45 13.85
CA MET A 28 22.80 -8.41 14.37
C MET A 28 23.98 -8.06 13.45
N HIS A 29 24.60 -9.05 12.77
CA HIS A 29 25.74 -8.82 11.89
C HIS A 29 25.34 -8.03 10.64
N TRP A 30 24.22 -8.44 10.01
CA TRP A 30 23.66 -7.68 8.90
C TRP A 30 23.27 -6.26 9.33
N ALA A 31 22.65 -6.10 10.49
CA ALA A 31 22.27 -4.78 11.00
C ALA A 31 23.49 -3.89 11.27
N GLY A 32 24.58 -4.43 11.81
CA GLY A 32 25.85 -3.74 11.98
C GLY A 32 26.40 -3.24 10.64
N ALA A 33 26.45 -4.13 9.65
CA ALA A 33 26.90 -3.77 8.30
C ALA A 33 26.02 -2.71 7.62
N MET A 34 24.70 -2.73 7.82
CA MET A 34 23.78 -1.69 7.36
C MET A 34 24.08 -0.35 8.05
N HIS A 35 24.32 -0.36 9.36
CA HIS A 35 24.65 0.84 10.14
C HIS A 35 25.96 1.48 9.66
N GLU A 36 26.99 0.66 9.43
CA GLU A 36 28.28 1.14 8.88
C GLU A 36 28.15 1.81 7.51
N ARG A 37 27.10 1.48 6.75
CA ARG A 37 26.74 2.09 5.45
C ARG A 37 25.83 3.31 5.58
N GLY A 38 25.59 3.78 6.80
CA GLY A 38 24.82 4.98 7.08
C GLY A 38 23.31 4.78 7.21
N VAL A 39 22.80 3.55 7.20
CA VAL A 39 21.39 3.29 7.47
C VAL A 39 21.06 3.61 8.91
N LYS A 40 20.03 4.42 9.12
CA LYS A 40 19.58 4.79 10.47
C LYS A 40 18.69 3.70 11.05
N PHE A 41 19.08 3.16 12.20
CA PHE A 41 18.28 2.20 12.93
C PHE A 41 17.37 2.85 13.97
N VAL A 42 16.13 2.37 14.00
CA VAL A 42 15.17 2.64 15.08
C VAL A 42 14.95 1.34 15.83
N TYR A 43 15.61 1.22 16.98
CA TYR A 43 15.49 0.03 17.81
C TYR A 43 14.17 0.05 18.59
N THR A 44 13.48 -1.06 18.59
CA THR A 44 12.21 -1.23 19.26
C THR A 44 12.33 -2.24 20.40
N ARG A 45 11.35 -2.27 21.29
CA ARG A 45 11.28 -3.24 22.38
C ARG A 45 10.39 -4.44 22.05
N HIS A 46 9.81 -4.46 20.86
CA HIS A 46 8.96 -5.54 20.37
C HIS A 46 9.00 -5.57 18.86
N GLU A 47 9.07 -6.74 18.27
CA GLU A 47 9.18 -6.96 16.82
C GLU A 47 7.95 -6.43 16.08
N HIS A 48 6.76 -6.57 16.68
CA HIS A 48 5.54 -5.94 16.15
C HIS A 48 5.74 -4.43 15.92
N ALA A 49 6.34 -3.73 16.89
CA ALA A 49 6.58 -2.30 16.79
C ALA A 49 7.61 -1.96 15.69
N ALA A 50 8.59 -2.83 15.45
CA ALA A 50 9.53 -2.67 14.35
C ALA A 50 8.80 -2.71 13.00
N VAL A 51 8.00 -3.72 12.76
CA VAL A 51 7.25 -3.85 11.50
C VAL A 51 6.18 -2.75 11.36
N ALA A 52 5.50 -2.37 12.46
CA ALA A 52 4.54 -1.27 12.45
C ALA A 52 5.21 0.08 12.12
N GLY A 53 6.40 0.34 12.68
CA GLY A 53 7.20 1.53 12.38
C GLY A 53 7.63 1.58 10.92
N ALA A 54 8.13 0.47 10.38
CA ALA A 54 8.50 0.36 8.97
C ALA A 54 7.30 0.54 8.04
N ALA A 55 6.14 -0.02 8.39
CA ALA A 55 4.90 0.16 7.64
C ALA A 55 4.42 1.62 7.63
N ALA A 56 4.48 2.28 8.79
CA ALA A 56 4.12 3.70 8.91
C ALA A 56 5.09 4.58 8.10
N TYR A 57 6.39 4.29 8.17
CA TYR A 57 7.42 4.98 7.39
C TYR A 57 7.22 4.83 5.88
N ALA A 58 6.98 3.60 5.41
CA ALA A 58 6.69 3.32 4.00
C ALA A 58 5.50 4.13 3.50
N ARG A 59 4.42 4.11 4.28
CA ARG A 59 3.18 4.82 3.93
C ARG A 59 3.32 6.34 3.92
N ALA A 60 4.05 6.90 4.89
CA ALA A 60 4.22 8.35 5.01
C ALA A 60 5.11 8.93 3.90
N LEU A 61 6.10 8.17 3.44
CA LEU A 61 7.10 8.66 2.48
C LEU A 61 6.95 8.07 1.07
N GLY A 62 6.05 7.13 0.84
CA GLY A 62 5.92 6.43 -0.45
C GLY A 62 7.14 5.58 -0.82
N LYS A 63 7.92 5.12 0.18
CA LYS A 63 9.13 4.30 0.00
C LYS A 63 8.88 2.86 0.41
N ILE A 64 9.82 1.97 0.10
CA ILE A 64 9.82 0.62 0.67
C ILE A 64 10.20 0.72 2.16
N GLY A 65 9.36 0.17 3.05
CA GLY A 65 9.67 0.05 4.46
C GLY A 65 10.66 -1.07 4.72
N CYS A 66 11.61 -0.85 5.62
CA CYS A 66 12.55 -1.90 6.03
C CYS A 66 12.42 -2.18 7.52
N ALA A 67 12.20 -3.46 7.86
CA ALA A 67 12.26 -3.93 9.23
C ALA A 67 13.21 -5.13 9.35
N SER A 68 13.66 -5.40 10.58
CA SER A 68 14.42 -6.63 10.84
C SER A 68 14.06 -7.23 12.20
N VAL A 69 13.93 -8.55 12.20
CA VAL A 69 13.64 -9.37 13.37
C VAL A 69 14.59 -10.58 13.40
N THR A 70 14.83 -11.12 14.59
CA THR A 70 15.61 -12.36 14.70
C THR A 70 14.78 -13.59 14.31
N CYS A 71 15.41 -14.75 14.25
CA CYS A 71 14.73 -16.01 13.89
C CYS A 71 13.77 -16.50 14.98
N GLY A 72 12.92 -17.42 14.59
CA GLY A 72 12.04 -18.16 15.50
C GLY A 72 11.05 -17.27 16.23
N PRO A 73 11.16 -17.14 17.56
CA PRO A 73 10.24 -16.35 18.36
C PRO A 73 10.20 -14.87 17.92
N GLY A 74 11.30 -14.29 17.43
CA GLY A 74 11.30 -12.94 16.89
C GLY A 74 10.40 -12.81 15.66
N LEU A 75 10.44 -13.76 14.73
CA LEU A 75 9.55 -13.76 13.59
C LEU A 75 8.08 -13.93 14.00
N THR A 76 7.77 -14.86 14.91
CA THR A 76 6.36 -15.11 15.27
C THR A 76 5.69 -13.92 15.93
N GLN A 77 6.44 -13.00 16.54
CA GLN A 77 5.89 -11.76 17.11
C GLN A 77 5.33 -10.77 16.07
N ILE A 78 5.66 -10.93 14.79
CA ILE A 78 5.13 -10.04 13.75
C ILE A 78 3.84 -10.54 13.11
N MET A 79 3.33 -11.70 13.51
CA MET A 79 2.15 -12.33 12.88
C MET A 79 0.86 -11.50 13.02
N THR A 80 0.78 -10.59 13.96
CA THR A 80 -0.36 -9.67 14.08
C THR A 80 -0.27 -8.50 13.10
N ILE A 81 0.90 -7.88 12.96
CA ILE A 81 1.06 -6.69 12.12
C ILE A 81 1.22 -7.04 10.64
N LEU A 82 1.75 -8.21 10.32
CA LEU A 82 2.03 -8.61 8.94
C LEU A 82 0.75 -8.70 8.07
N PRO A 83 -0.36 -9.33 8.51
CA PRO A 83 -1.61 -9.32 7.75
C PRO A 83 -2.20 -7.90 7.57
N ILE A 84 -1.95 -7.00 8.52
CA ILE A 84 -2.37 -5.60 8.41
C ILE A 84 -1.61 -4.92 7.27
N ALA A 85 -0.29 -5.10 7.22
CA ALA A 85 0.55 -4.55 6.16
C ALA A 85 0.18 -5.10 4.78
N VAL A 86 -0.10 -6.42 4.68
CA VAL A 86 -0.59 -7.07 3.45
C VAL A 86 -1.90 -6.42 2.99
N ARG A 87 -2.90 -6.36 3.87
CA ARG A 87 -4.23 -5.81 3.53
C ARG A 87 -4.20 -4.31 3.22
N ALA A 88 -3.23 -3.60 3.78
CA ALA A 88 -3.03 -2.18 3.53
C ALA A 88 -2.19 -1.89 2.28
N ASN A 89 -1.74 -2.92 1.56
CA ASN A 89 -0.88 -2.83 0.37
C ASN A 89 0.38 -1.99 0.64
N ILE A 90 1.11 -2.30 1.72
CA ILE A 90 2.30 -1.56 2.12
C ILE A 90 3.54 -2.29 1.59
N PRO A 91 4.33 -1.67 0.69
CA PRO A 91 5.56 -2.26 0.20
C PRO A 91 6.61 -2.30 1.31
N MET A 92 7.08 -3.49 1.66
CA MET A 92 8.06 -3.68 2.72
C MET A 92 9.01 -4.83 2.42
N ILE A 93 10.25 -4.69 2.87
CA ILE A 93 11.20 -5.80 3.02
C ILE A 93 11.47 -6.01 4.50
N ILE A 94 11.28 -7.23 4.97
CA ILE A 94 11.56 -7.62 6.35
C ILE A 94 12.71 -8.62 6.31
N PHE A 95 13.89 -8.23 6.78
CA PHE A 95 15.01 -9.14 6.92
C PHE A 95 14.84 -9.93 8.22
N ALA A 96 14.59 -11.22 8.08
CA ALA A 96 14.51 -12.16 9.19
C ALA A 96 15.73 -13.09 9.15
N GLY A 97 16.45 -13.19 10.25
CA GLY A 97 17.43 -14.25 10.35
C GLY A 97 16.75 -15.61 10.40
N GLU A 98 17.47 -16.65 10.03
CA GLU A 98 17.08 -18.05 10.24
C GLU A 98 18.08 -18.77 11.12
N ALA A 99 17.62 -19.86 11.72
CA ALA A 99 18.49 -20.81 12.40
C ALA A 99 19.56 -21.35 11.43
N PRO A 100 20.76 -21.74 11.92
CA PRO A 100 21.81 -22.31 11.07
C PRO A 100 21.33 -23.58 10.38
N ILE A 101 21.57 -23.70 9.08
CA ILE A 101 21.26 -24.95 8.36
C ILE A 101 22.29 -26.07 8.61
N GLY A 102 23.50 -25.70 8.99
CA GLY A 102 24.56 -26.66 9.32
C GLY A 102 24.46 -27.28 10.72
N ARG A 103 23.34 -27.05 11.44
CA ARG A 103 23.14 -27.61 12.80
C ARG A 103 21.85 -28.42 12.87
N THR A 104 21.92 -29.53 13.58
CA THR A 104 20.73 -30.39 13.80
C THR A 104 19.78 -29.82 14.85
N TRP A 105 20.25 -28.91 15.69
CA TRP A 105 19.46 -28.26 16.72
C TRP A 105 19.91 -26.80 16.96
N TYR A 106 18.96 -25.94 17.14
CA TYR A 106 19.15 -24.55 17.59
C TYR A 106 17.91 -24.11 18.39
N ASN A 107 18.11 -23.42 19.51
CA ASN A 107 17.04 -23.07 20.45
C ASN A 107 15.91 -22.21 19.87
N GLN A 108 16.16 -21.48 18.80
CA GLN A 108 15.17 -20.64 18.11
C GLN A 108 14.74 -21.23 16.74
N MET A 109 15.06 -22.49 16.48
CA MET A 109 14.74 -23.13 15.20
C MET A 109 13.25 -23.40 15.07
N ILE A 110 12.64 -22.83 14.04
CA ILE A 110 11.29 -23.15 13.57
C ILE A 110 11.27 -23.05 12.04
N ASP A 111 10.31 -23.69 11.40
CA ASP A 111 9.99 -23.41 9.99
C ASP A 111 9.21 -22.09 9.92
N GLN A 112 9.87 -21.04 9.43
CA GLN A 112 9.34 -19.68 9.40
C GLN A 112 8.35 -19.43 8.26
N ALA A 113 8.53 -20.11 7.12
CA ALA A 113 7.77 -19.86 5.90
C ALA A 113 6.24 -20.03 6.07
N PRO A 114 5.73 -21.09 6.75
CA PRO A 114 4.29 -21.28 6.94
C PRO A 114 3.62 -20.12 7.70
N PHE A 115 4.28 -19.55 8.72
CA PHE A 115 3.74 -18.44 9.50
C PHE A 115 3.56 -17.19 8.64
N VAL A 116 4.57 -16.85 7.82
CA VAL A 116 4.51 -15.69 6.93
C VAL A 116 3.45 -15.87 5.84
N LYS A 117 3.40 -17.06 5.23
CA LYS A 117 2.41 -17.38 4.18
C LYS A 117 0.98 -17.36 4.72
N ALA A 118 0.76 -17.84 5.94
CA ALA A 118 -0.55 -17.78 6.60
C ALA A 118 -1.04 -16.32 6.80
N CYS A 119 -0.12 -15.37 6.91
CA CYS A 119 -0.43 -13.95 6.98
C CYS A 119 -0.73 -13.31 5.61
N GLY A 120 -0.55 -14.03 4.51
CA GLY A 120 -0.70 -13.55 3.14
C GLY A 120 0.50 -12.77 2.60
N ALA A 121 1.65 -12.80 3.28
CA ALA A 121 2.91 -12.26 2.81
C ALA A 121 3.75 -13.32 2.09
N GLU A 122 4.72 -12.89 1.29
CA GLU A 122 5.68 -13.82 0.68
C GLU A 122 6.88 -14.04 1.62
N TYR A 123 7.40 -15.26 1.61
CA TYR A 123 8.63 -15.65 2.29
C TYR A 123 9.63 -16.17 1.26
N HIS A 124 10.81 -15.55 1.21
CA HIS A 124 11.93 -15.97 0.36
C HIS A 124 13.06 -16.47 1.24
N ALA A 125 13.33 -17.76 1.17
CA ALA A 125 14.46 -18.39 1.86
C ALA A 125 15.74 -18.14 1.06
N LEU A 126 16.66 -17.36 1.60
CA LEU A 126 17.95 -17.02 0.99
C LEU A 126 19.00 -18.10 1.33
N HIS A 127 18.79 -19.31 0.82
CA HIS A 127 19.64 -20.48 1.09
C HIS A 127 20.66 -20.74 0.00
N ASP A 128 20.38 -20.33 -1.25
CA ASP A 128 21.30 -20.44 -2.38
C ASP A 128 22.09 -19.15 -2.55
N LEU A 129 23.37 -19.23 -2.19
CA LEU A 129 24.28 -18.08 -2.26
C LEU A 129 24.64 -17.70 -3.69
N ASN A 130 24.51 -18.60 -4.68
CA ASN A 130 24.82 -18.32 -6.08
C ASN A 130 23.80 -17.39 -6.72
N THR A 131 22.55 -17.47 -6.29
CA THR A 131 21.43 -16.66 -6.83
C THR A 131 20.98 -15.57 -5.86
N LEU A 132 21.74 -15.33 -4.79
CA LEU A 132 21.37 -14.44 -3.68
C LEU A 132 20.99 -13.02 -4.15
N GLY A 133 21.78 -12.44 -5.05
CA GLY A 133 21.53 -11.12 -5.61
C GLY A 133 20.20 -11.05 -6.36
N ASP A 134 19.94 -12.04 -7.21
CA ASP A 134 18.70 -12.12 -7.99
C ASP A 134 17.48 -12.34 -7.10
N GLN A 135 17.61 -13.17 -6.06
CA GLN A 135 16.55 -13.40 -5.09
C GLN A 135 16.17 -12.12 -4.35
N ILE A 136 17.16 -11.34 -3.89
CA ILE A 136 16.94 -10.06 -3.20
C ILE A 136 16.33 -9.04 -4.18
N ASN A 137 16.88 -8.89 -5.38
CA ASN A 137 16.36 -8.00 -6.42
C ASN A 137 14.89 -8.31 -6.76
N ASN A 138 14.57 -9.59 -6.91
CA ASN A 138 13.20 -10.04 -7.17
C ASN A 138 12.27 -9.68 -6.01
N ALA A 139 12.71 -9.85 -4.76
CA ALA A 139 11.94 -9.47 -3.58
C ALA A 139 11.64 -7.96 -3.54
N PHE A 140 12.64 -7.11 -3.80
CA PHE A 140 12.44 -5.66 -3.87
C PHE A 140 11.49 -5.27 -5.00
N THR A 141 11.66 -5.87 -6.18
CA THR A 141 10.79 -5.65 -7.34
C THR A 141 9.34 -6.04 -7.02
N LYS A 142 9.12 -7.24 -6.49
CA LYS A 142 7.79 -7.70 -6.10
C LYS A 142 7.16 -6.85 -4.99
N ALA A 143 7.93 -6.49 -3.95
CA ALA A 143 7.43 -5.63 -2.88
C ALA A 143 6.92 -4.30 -3.43
N HIS A 144 7.63 -3.74 -4.41
CA HIS A 144 7.28 -2.47 -5.04
C HIS A 144 6.05 -2.60 -5.95
N HIS A 145 6.05 -3.57 -6.87
CA HIS A 145 4.97 -3.73 -7.86
C HIS A 145 3.67 -4.23 -7.22
N ASN A 146 3.75 -5.26 -6.37
CA ASN A 146 2.58 -5.86 -5.74
C ASN A 146 2.12 -5.07 -4.50
N LYS A 147 2.91 -4.07 -4.06
CA LYS A 147 2.67 -3.28 -2.84
C LYS A 147 2.37 -4.18 -1.65
N MET A 148 3.28 -5.09 -1.35
CA MET A 148 3.11 -6.08 -0.30
C MET A 148 4.39 -6.26 0.52
N PRO A 149 4.29 -6.71 1.78
CA PRO A 149 5.46 -7.10 2.56
C PRO A 149 6.02 -8.44 2.06
N ILE A 150 7.36 -8.49 1.96
CA ILE A 150 8.13 -9.71 1.68
C ILE A 150 9.11 -9.92 2.80
N VAL A 151 9.16 -11.13 3.33
CA VAL A 151 10.10 -11.55 4.35
C VAL A 151 11.25 -12.31 3.69
N LEU A 152 12.47 -11.87 3.93
CA LEU A 152 13.70 -12.51 3.50
C LEU A 152 14.29 -13.28 4.68
N GLY A 153 14.29 -14.60 4.61
CA GLY A 153 14.88 -15.48 5.61
C GLY A 153 16.30 -15.87 5.20
N MET A 154 17.30 -15.57 6.03
CA MET A 154 18.69 -15.96 5.76
C MET A 154 19.32 -16.63 6.97
N PRO A 155 19.79 -17.88 6.84
CA PRO A 155 20.49 -18.59 7.90
C PRO A 155 21.74 -17.83 8.36
N PHE A 156 21.93 -17.69 9.67
CA PHE A 156 23.00 -16.82 10.15
C PHE A 156 24.42 -17.44 9.99
N ASP A 157 24.54 -18.74 9.79
CA ASP A 157 25.78 -19.39 9.38
C ASP A 157 26.15 -19.01 7.94
N LEU A 158 25.20 -19.02 7.00
CA LEU A 158 25.42 -18.55 5.63
C LEU A 158 25.79 -17.05 5.59
N GLN A 159 25.16 -16.24 6.43
CA GLN A 159 25.49 -14.81 6.53
C GLN A 159 26.99 -14.59 6.82
N LYS A 160 27.62 -15.47 7.60
CA LYS A 160 29.03 -15.37 8.04
C LYS A 160 30.03 -15.96 7.07
N MET A 161 29.58 -16.66 6.04
CA MET A 161 30.48 -17.24 5.04
C MET A 161 31.22 -16.14 4.25
N PRO A 162 32.46 -16.40 3.86
CA PRO A 162 33.19 -15.49 2.99
C PRO A 162 32.46 -15.32 1.63
N HIS A 163 32.30 -14.10 1.19
CA HIS A 163 31.88 -13.78 -0.17
C HIS A 163 33.13 -13.34 -0.94
N THR A 164 33.70 -14.30 -1.65
CA THR A 164 34.97 -14.13 -2.41
C THR A 164 34.73 -13.92 -3.90
N ASP A 165 33.51 -14.21 -4.37
CA ASP A 165 33.19 -14.21 -5.78
C ASP A 165 32.82 -12.82 -6.27
N THR A 166 33.27 -12.53 -7.48
CA THR A 166 32.82 -11.40 -8.28
C THR A 166 31.89 -11.92 -9.38
N PRO A 167 30.80 -11.24 -9.68
CA PRO A 167 30.53 -9.84 -9.36
C PRO A 167 29.93 -9.62 -7.97
N LYS A 168 30.19 -8.44 -7.37
CA LYS A 168 29.48 -7.98 -6.16
C LYS A 168 27.99 -8.04 -6.40
N LEU A 169 27.23 -8.39 -5.36
CA LEU A 169 25.78 -8.27 -5.40
C LEU A 169 25.42 -6.81 -5.73
N ALA A 170 24.64 -6.62 -6.78
CA ALA A 170 24.24 -5.28 -7.23
C ALA A 170 22.72 -5.19 -7.31
N ALA A 171 22.17 -4.05 -6.88
CA ALA A 171 20.76 -3.78 -7.02
C ALA A 171 20.40 -3.55 -8.51
N CYS A 172 19.32 -4.16 -8.95
CA CYS A 172 18.70 -3.78 -10.21
C CYS A 172 17.98 -2.43 -10.05
N LYS A 173 18.02 -1.60 -11.10
CA LYS A 173 17.24 -0.36 -11.09
C LYS A 173 15.77 -0.70 -11.29
N ILE A 174 14.97 -0.52 -10.25
CA ILE A 174 13.52 -0.64 -10.34
C ILE A 174 12.99 0.64 -10.99
N ILE A 175 12.58 0.53 -12.24
CA ILE A 175 11.89 1.62 -12.95
C ILE A 175 10.40 1.36 -12.77
N VAL A 176 9.74 2.22 -12.02
CA VAL A 176 8.29 2.20 -11.89
C VAL A 176 7.74 3.24 -12.84
N GLU A 177 7.30 2.80 -13.99
CA GLU A 177 6.41 3.60 -14.80
C GLU A 177 5.03 3.59 -14.12
N THR A 178 4.59 4.73 -13.66
CA THR A 178 3.20 4.89 -13.24
C THR A 178 2.37 4.75 -14.51
N ALA A 179 1.62 3.67 -14.63
CA ALA A 179 0.71 3.48 -15.74
C ALA A 179 -0.32 4.62 -15.74
N LYS A 180 -0.13 5.59 -16.63
CA LYS A 180 -0.91 6.83 -16.64
C LYS A 180 -2.34 6.56 -17.10
N ASN A 181 -2.50 5.77 -18.17
CA ASN A 181 -3.79 5.42 -18.76
C ASN A 181 -3.73 3.96 -19.14
N ILE A 182 -4.42 3.09 -18.38
CA ILE A 182 -4.34 1.66 -18.66
C ILE A 182 -5.28 1.33 -19.83
N ASP A 183 -6.54 1.75 -19.79
CA ASP A 183 -7.54 1.50 -20.84
C ASP A 183 -8.65 2.57 -20.88
N LEU A 184 -8.28 3.85 -20.87
CA LEU A 184 -9.24 4.94 -21.02
C LEU A 184 -9.70 5.04 -22.48
N THR A 185 -10.75 4.31 -22.81
CA THR A 185 -11.42 4.47 -24.12
C THR A 185 -12.39 5.64 -24.07
N PRO A 186 -12.64 6.34 -25.21
CA PRO A 186 -13.62 7.39 -25.28
C PRO A 186 -15.00 6.94 -24.79
N ASP A 187 -15.43 5.73 -25.13
CA ASP A 187 -16.73 5.17 -24.76
C ASP A 187 -16.92 5.03 -23.24
N ILE A 188 -15.88 4.62 -22.49
CA ILE A 188 -15.94 4.51 -21.03
C ILE A 188 -16.09 5.90 -20.42
N ILE A 189 -15.33 6.88 -20.90
CA ILE A 189 -15.39 8.25 -20.41
C ILE A 189 -16.74 8.89 -20.73
N GLU A 190 -17.29 8.69 -21.95
CA GLU A 190 -18.59 9.19 -22.34
C GLU A 190 -19.71 8.58 -21.48
N THR A 191 -19.67 7.26 -21.27
CA THR A 191 -20.63 6.56 -20.39
C THR A 191 -20.58 7.10 -18.96
N ALA A 192 -19.38 7.31 -18.41
CA ALA A 192 -19.22 7.88 -17.08
C ALA A 192 -19.71 9.34 -17.02
N ALA A 193 -19.38 10.15 -18.03
CA ALA A 193 -19.80 11.55 -18.11
C ALA A 193 -21.33 11.67 -18.20
N GLN A 194 -21.99 10.76 -18.93
CA GLN A 194 -23.45 10.70 -18.98
C GLN A 194 -24.05 10.37 -17.61
N GLN A 195 -23.54 9.34 -16.92
CA GLN A 195 -24.01 8.99 -15.57
C GLN A 195 -23.83 10.16 -14.57
N ILE A 196 -22.69 10.86 -14.67
CA ILE A 196 -22.43 12.04 -13.84
C ILE A 196 -23.42 13.18 -14.19
N ALA A 197 -23.73 13.39 -15.47
CA ALA A 197 -24.66 14.43 -15.90
C ALA A 197 -26.11 14.15 -15.48
N GLU A 198 -26.52 12.90 -15.38
CA GLU A 198 -27.84 12.46 -14.91
C GLU A 198 -27.97 12.56 -13.37
N ALA A 199 -26.86 12.52 -12.64
CA ALA A 199 -26.86 12.52 -11.19
C ALA A 199 -27.23 13.90 -10.61
N LYS A 200 -28.13 13.91 -9.66
CA LYS A 200 -28.56 15.13 -8.94
C LYS A 200 -27.74 15.34 -7.66
N ARG A 201 -27.22 14.25 -7.09
CA ARG A 201 -26.56 14.24 -5.77
C ARG A 201 -25.29 13.40 -5.79
N PRO A 202 -24.32 13.75 -6.67
CA PRO A 202 -23.09 12.99 -6.78
C PRO A 202 -22.16 13.25 -5.59
N VAL A 203 -21.38 12.21 -5.22
CA VAL A 203 -20.31 12.27 -4.21
C VAL A 203 -19.03 11.70 -4.80
N ILE A 204 -17.92 12.41 -4.64
CA ILE A 204 -16.57 11.88 -4.92
C ILE A 204 -16.00 11.30 -3.63
N LEU A 205 -15.71 10.01 -3.65
CA LEU A 205 -15.07 9.28 -2.55
C LEU A 205 -13.60 8.97 -2.90
N ALA A 206 -12.68 9.79 -2.39
CA ALA A 206 -11.24 9.59 -2.63
C ALA A 206 -10.61 8.62 -1.62
N GLY A 207 -9.75 7.74 -2.13
CA GLY A 207 -9.00 6.79 -1.34
C GLY A 207 -7.49 7.03 -1.36
N LEU A 208 -6.72 6.04 -0.87
CA LEU A 208 -5.24 6.10 -0.87
C LEU A 208 -4.64 6.19 -2.26
N GLY A 209 -5.30 5.63 -3.28
CA GLY A 209 -4.87 5.78 -4.68
C GLY A 209 -4.87 7.24 -5.11
N ALA A 210 -5.89 8.01 -4.73
CA ALA A 210 -5.95 9.44 -4.99
C ALA A 210 -4.85 10.23 -4.25
N VAL A 211 -4.52 9.82 -3.01
CA VAL A 211 -3.39 10.42 -2.27
C VAL A 211 -2.06 10.11 -2.95
N ALA A 212 -1.83 8.85 -3.33
CA ALA A 212 -0.59 8.40 -3.99
C ALA A 212 -0.39 9.06 -5.37
N ALA A 213 -1.46 9.23 -6.13
CA ALA A 213 -1.46 9.90 -7.43
C ALA A 213 -1.43 11.44 -7.33
N GLN A 214 -1.43 12.01 -6.11
CA GLN A 214 -1.56 13.46 -5.89
C GLN A 214 -2.79 14.05 -6.60
N ALA A 215 -3.89 13.28 -6.62
CA ALA A 215 -5.10 13.59 -7.40
C ALA A 215 -6.02 14.62 -6.74
N LYS A 216 -5.67 15.23 -5.60
CA LYS A 216 -6.51 16.22 -4.92
C LYS A 216 -7.01 17.33 -5.85
N PRO A 217 -6.16 18.02 -6.65
CA PRO A 217 -6.62 19.07 -7.56
C PRO A 217 -7.61 18.56 -8.61
N ALA A 218 -7.36 17.37 -9.16
CA ALA A 218 -8.23 16.75 -10.16
C ALA A 218 -9.60 16.36 -9.56
N CYS A 219 -9.62 15.80 -8.34
CA CYS A 219 -10.86 15.50 -7.63
C CYS A 219 -11.68 16.76 -7.30
N VAL A 220 -11.01 17.84 -6.91
CA VAL A 220 -11.67 19.13 -6.63
C VAL A 220 -12.26 19.71 -7.91
N ALA A 221 -11.50 19.72 -9.01
CA ALA A 221 -11.97 20.19 -10.31
C ALA A 221 -13.18 19.37 -10.81
N LEU A 222 -13.12 18.03 -10.68
CA LEU A 222 -14.25 17.17 -11.02
C LEU A 222 -15.48 17.46 -10.14
N ALA A 223 -15.27 17.73 -8.85
CA ALA A 223 -16.37 18.07 -7.94
C ALA A 223 -17.00 19.44 -8.27
N GLU A 224 -16.19 20.41 -8.67
CA GLU A 224 -16.68 21.72 -9.12
C GLU A 224 -17.43 21.63 -10.45
N GLN A 225 -16.98 20.74 -11.34
CA GLN A 225 -17.61 20.53 -12.64
C GLN A 225 -18.92 19.75 -12.52
N SER A 226 -18.95 18.71 -11.69
CA SER A 226 -20.09 17.81 -11.52
C SER A 226 -21.07 18.23 -10.41
N GLY A 227 -20.77 19.26 -9.62
CA GLY A 227 -21.56 19.63 -8.45
C GLY A 227 -21.52 18.60 -7.32
N ALA A 228 -20.51 17.72 -7.29
CA ALA A 228 -20.39 16.64 -6.32
C ALA A 228 -19.88 17.13 -4.95
N MET A 229 -20.36 16.52 -3.86
CA MET A 229 -19.71 16.63 -2.55
C MET A 229 -18.40 15.83 -2.53
N LEU A 230 -17.48 16.22 -1.67
CA LEU A 230 -16.20 15.54 -1.47
C LEU A 230 -16.24 14.68 -0.22
N ALA A 231 -15.64 13.51 -0.28
CA ALA A 231 -15.48 12.61 0.85
C ALA A 231 -14.18 11.79 0.74
N THR A 232 -13.74 11.23 1.84
CA THR A 232 -12.55 10.36 1.84
C THR A 232 -12.84 9.02 2.49
N THR A 233 -12.11 7.99 2.09
CA THR A 233 -11.98 6.79 2.92
C THR A 233 -11.15 7.13 4.17
N LEU A 234 -11.25 6.32 5.24
CA LEU A 234 -10.47 6.54 6.47
C LEU A 234 -8.96 6.67 6.21
N PRO A 235 -8.33 5.84 5.35
CA PRO A 235 -6.91 5.99 5.04
C PRO A 235 -6.52 7.29 4.33
N ALA A 236 -7.46 7.97 3.67
CA ALA A 236 -7.23 9.24 2.98
C ALA A 236 -7.75 10.45 3.78
N LYS A 237 -8.09 10.25 5.07
CA LYS A 237 -8.58 11.33 5.95
C LYS A 237 -7.70 12.57 5.86
N GLY A 238 -8.33 13.73 5.72
CA GLY A 238 -7.64 15.02 5.63
C GLY A 238 -7.34 15.50 4.22
N LEU A 239 -7.52 14.67 3.18
CA LEU A 239 -7.22 15.07 1.79
C LEU A 239 -7.96 16.36 1.38
N PHE A 240 -9.21 16.51 1.81
CA PHE A 240 -10.07 17.64 1.46
C PHE A 240 -10.38 18.57 2.65
N HIS A 241 -9.52 18.61 3.68
CA HIS A 241 -9.78 19.37 4.92
C HIS A 241 -9.97 20.88 4.70
N ASP A 242 -9.41 21.42 3.63
CA ASP A 242 -9.46 22.82 3.22
C ASP A 242 -10.55 23.12 2.18
N GLN A 243 -11.34 22.12 1.81
CA GLN A 243 -12.34 22.27 0.79
C GLN A 243 -13.74 22.47 1.39
N PRO A 244 -14.55 23.41 0.84
CA PRO A 244 -15.99 23.46 1.12
C PRO A 244 -16.66 22.20 0.58
N TYR A 245 -17.86 21.91 1.04
CA TYR A 245 -18.64 20.73 0.61
C TYR A 245 -17.95 19.39 0.88
N ASN A 246 -17.15 19.32 1.95
CA ASN A 246 -16.43 18.14 2.38
C ASN A 246 -17.23 17.40 3.48
N LEU A 247 -17.68 16.20 3.17
CA LEU A 247 -18.41 15.31 4.11
C LEU A 247 -17.51 14.60 5.12
N GLY A 248 -16.17 14.76 4.98
CA GLY A 248 -15.19 14.08 5.82
C GLY A 248 -15.01 12.61 5.46
N VAL A 249 -14.88 11.74 6.47
CA VAL A 249 -14.65 10.31 6.28
C VAL A 249 -15.96 9.59 6.03
N ALA A 250 -16.03 8.78 4.99
CA ALA A 250 -17.16 7.92 4.66
C ALA A 250 -17.18 6.63 5.49
N GLY A 251 -18.32 5.95 5.49
CA GLY A 251 -18.52 4.65 6.12
C GLY A 251 -18.84 4.72 7.59
N GLY A 252 -18.45 3.70 8.34
CA GLY A 252 -18.78 3.58 9.77
C GLY A 252 -18.28 4.73 10.65
N TYR A 253 -17.25 5.45 10.19
CA TYR A 253 -16.67 6.62 10.87
C TYR A 253 -17.25 7.97 10.44
N ALA A 254 -18.24 7.97 9.55
CA ALA A 254 -18.93 9.19 9.16
C ALA A 254 -19.74 9.78 10.33
N THR A 255 -19.80 11.10 10.44
CA THR A 255 -20.68 11.76 11.40
C THR A 255 -22.14 11.50 11.06
N GLN A 256 -23.04 11.64 12.04
CA GLN A 256 -24.48 11.46 11.78
C GLN A 256 -25.00 12.42 10.70
N LYS A 257 -24.52 13.68 10.70
CA LYS A 257 -24.86 14.64 9.65
C LYS A 257 -24.37 14.18 8.27
N SER A 258 -23.11 13.74 8.18
CA SER A 258 -22.55 13.23 6.92
C SER A 258 -23.31 11.98 6.46
N LYS A 259 -23.66 11.03 7.35
CA LYS A 259 -24.46 9.85 7.01
C LYS A 259 -25.82 10.22 6.39
N ALA A 260 -26.49 11.21 6.95
CA ALA A 260 -27.77 11.70 6.43
C ALA A 260 -27.62 12.29 5.00
N VAL A 261 -26.50 12.94 4.70
CA VAL A 261 -26.19 13.43 3.35
C VAL A 261 -25.86 12.27 2.42
N PHE A 262 -24.97 11.37 2.82
CA PHE A 262 -24.61 10.20 2.01
C PHE A 262 -25.84 9.35 1.62
N ALA A 263 -26.78 9.15 2.53
CA ALA A 263 -28.00 8.38 2.29
C ALA A 263 -28.88 8.96 1.17
N GLN A 264 -28.73 10.23 0.85
CA GLN A 264 -29.44 10.92 -0.23
C GLN A 264 -28.69 10.87 -1.57
N SER A 265 -27.43 10.40 -1.60
CA SER A 265 -26.61 10.32 -2.82
C SER A 265 -27.24 9.37 -3.83
N ASP A 266 -27.23 9.77 -5.10
CA ASP A 266 -27.65 8.94 -6.25
C ASP A 266 -26.47 8.45 -7.09
N LEU A 267 -25.27 9.02 -6.89
CA LEU A 267 -24.03 8.58 -7.54
C LEU A 267 -22.84 8.73 -6.60
N VAL A 268 -22.02 7.70 -6.52
CA VAL A 268 -20.70 7.73 -5.88
C VAL A 268 -19.62 7.51 -6.93
N ILE A 269 -18.65 8.42 -7.00
CA ILE A 269 -17.46 8.29 -7.84
C ILE A 269 -16.30 7.94 -6.93
N GLY A 270 -15.94 6.66 -6.86
CA GLY A 270 -14.79 6.18 -6.10
C GLY A 270 -13.50 6.42 -6.88
N VAL A 271 -12.62 7.29 -6.36
CA VAL A 271 -11.35 7.66 -7.01
C VAL A 271 -10.18 7.13 -6.20
N GLY A 272 -9.47 6.13 -6.74
CA GLY A 272 -8.37 5.48 -6.04
C GLY A 272 -8.79 4.92 -4.67
N ALA A 273 -10.02 4.43 -4.57
CA ALA A 273 -10.67 4.02 -3.33
C ALA A 273 -11.07 2.55 -3.41
N ARG A 274 -10.67 1.75 -2.44
CA ARG A 274 -10.92 0.29 -2.43
C ARG A 274 -12.40 -0.11 -2.37
N LEU A 275 -13.33 0.79 -2.13
CA LEU A 275 -14.78 0.54 -2.01
C LEU A 275 -15.15 -0.61 -1.06
N ALA A 276 -14.34 -0.81 -0.02
CA ALA A 276 -14.54 -1.87 0.97
C ALA A 276 -15.82 -1.66 1.80
N SER A 277 -16.32 -2.73 2.41
CA SER A 277 -17.53 -2.72 3.24
C SER A 277 -17.52 -1.60 4.28
N HIS A 278 -16.39 -1.36 4.94
CA HIS A 278 -16.26 -0.27 5.92
C HIS A 278 -16.45 1.14 5.34
N SER A 279 -16.10 1.36 4.06
CA SER A 279 -16.29 2.66 3.41
C SER A 279 -17.74 2.95 3.05
N PHE A 280 -18.58 1.92 3.01
CA PHE A 280 -19.99 2.00 2.68
C PHE A 280 -20.91 1.60 3.85
N ASP A 281 -20.36 1.46 5.05
CA ASP A 281 -21.12 1.02 6.25
C ASP A 281 -21.93 -0.25 5.96
N GLY A 282 -21.27 -1.27 5.40
CA GLY A 282 -21.93 -2.51 4.98
C GLY A 282 -22.83 -2.38 3.75
N GLY A 283 -22.83 -1.25 3.06
CA GLY A 283 -23.72 -0.93 1.94
C GLY A 283 -24.87 0.02 2.33
N GLN A 284 -24.99 0.35 3.63
CA GLN A 284 -26.10 1.17 4.12
C GLN A 284 -25.87 2.69 3.95
N LEU A 285 -24.61 3.10 3.69
CA LEU A 285 -24.25 4.51 3.61
C LEU A 285 -24.91 5.22 2.43
N THR A 286 -24.95 4.56 1.28
CA THR A 286 -25.50 5.10 0.01
C THR A 286 -26.39 4.04 -0.66
N PRO A 287 -27.54 3.70 -0.08
CA PRO A 287 -28.33 2.52 -0.45
C PRO A 287 -28.87 2.57 -1.90
N ASN A 288 -29.04 3.76 -2.45
CA ASN A 288 -29.65 3.98 -3.77
C ASN A 288 -28.69 4.55 -4.82
N ALA A 289 -27.42 4.74 -4.46
CA ALA A 289 -26.45 5.35 -5.36
C ALA A 289 -25.87 4.32 -6.33
N LYS A 290 -25.78 4.67 -7.61
CA LYS A 290 -24.86 4.01 -8.55
C LYS A 290 -23.43 4.32 -8.16
N VAL A 291 -22.51 3.44 -8.53
CA VAL A 291 -21.08 3.58 -8.17
C VAL A 291 -20.21 3.47 -9.41
N ILE A 292 -19.43 4.51 -9.68
CA ILE A 292 -18.32 4.49 -10.63
C ILE A 292 -17.04 4.22 -9.85
N HIS A 293 -16.25 3.23 -10.27
CA HIS A 293 -14.98 2.89 -9.66
C HIS A 293 -13.81 3.23 -10.58
N LEU A 294 -13.16 4.34 -10.32
CA LEU A 294 -11.92 4.77 -10.98
C LEU A 294 -10.74 4.38 -10.12
N ASP A 295 -9.98 3.40 -10.58
CA ASP A 295 -8.81 2.85 -9.88
C ASP A 295 -7.86 2.20 -10.90
N LEU A 296 -6.59 1.97 -10.54
CA LEU A 296 -5.66 1.19 -11.36
C LEU A 296 -6.12 -0.27 -11.56
N SER A 297 -6.87 -0.79 -10.60
CA SER A 297 -7.44 -2.14 -10.63
C SER A 297 -8.87 -2.10 -10.09
N PRO A 298 -9.82 -1.51 -10.85
CA PRO A 298 -11.19 -1.36 -10.40
C PRO A 298 -11.90 -2.72 -10.33
N GLN A 299 -12.81 -2.88 -9.36
CA GLN A 299 -13.50 -4.13 -9.10
C GLN A 299 -15.02 -3.92 -9.00
N ALA A 300 -15.79 -4.76 -9.69
CA ALA A 300 -17.25 -4.77 -9.58
C ALA A 300 -17.73 -5.38 -8.25
N THR A 301 -16.93 -6.28 -7.67
CA THR A 301 -17.24 -6.95 -6.39
C THR A 301 -16.08 -6.82 -5.44
N VAL A 302 -16.33 -6.36 -4.23
CA VAL A 302 -15.34 -6.25 -3.15
C VAL A 302 -15.90 -6.89 -1.88
N GLN A 303 -15.13 -7.81 -1.28
CA GLN A 303 -15.53 -8.52 -0.06
C GLN A 303 -16.91 -9.22 -0.17
N GLY A 304 -17.19 -9.83 -1.33
CA GLY A 304 -18.44 -10.53 -1.60
C GLY A 304 -19.66 -9.63 -1.81
N ARG A 305 -19.48 -8.30 -1.86
CA ARG A 305 -20.55 -7.31 -2.09
C ARG A 305 -20.36 -6.64 -3.44
N HIS A 306 -21.46 -6.36 -4.14
CA HIS A 306 -21.45 -5.46 -5.30
C HIS A 306 -20.88 -4.09 -4.88
N ALA A 307 -19.87 -3.62 -5.58
CA ALA A 307 -19.12 -2.45 -5.21
C ALA A 307 -19.18 -1.34 -6.26
N ALA A 308 -19.35 -1.68 -7.54
CA ALA A 308 -19.40 -0.69 -8.60
C ALA A 308 -20.20 -1.16 -9.83
N ASP A 309 -20.88 -0.23 -10.45
CA ASP A 309 -21.70 -0.41 -11.67
C ASP A 309 -20.89 -0.09 -12.93
N LEU A 310 -19.92 0.82 -12.84
CA LEU A 310 -19.01 1.17 -13.93
C LEU A 310 -17.55 1.14 -13.43
N LEU A 311 -16.68 0.48 -14.20
CA LEU A 311 -15.26 0.31 -13.90
C LEU A 311 -14.43 1.16 -14.86
N ILE A 312 -13.56 2.02 -14.31
CA ILE A 312 -12.63 2.87 -15.08
C ILE A 312 -11.20 2.53 -14.68
N PRO A 313 -10.49 1.69 -15.46
CA PRO A 313 -9.10 1.31 -15.16
C PRO A 313 -8.14 2.44 -15.54
N ALA A 314 -7.85 3.32 -14.59
CA ALA A 314 -6.94 4.44 -14.77
C ALA A 314 -6.28 4.89 -13.47
N ASP A 315 -5.17 5.63 -13.62
CA ASP A 315 -4.61 6.41 -12.52
C ASP A 315 -5.63 7.45 -12.02
N ALA A 316 -5.70 7.61 -10.70
CA ALA A 316 -6.70 8.47 -10.04
C ALA A 316 -6.67 9.92 -10.52
N LYS A 317 -5.48 10.48 -10.81
CA LYS A 317 -5.34 11.85 -11.29
C LYS A 317 -5.80 11.97 -12.73
N TYR A 318 -5.24 11.15 -13.61
CA TYR A 318 -5.53 11.23 -15.06
C TYR A 318 -6.99 10.86 -15.38
N GLY A 319 -7.55 9.87 -14.68
CA GLY A 319 -8.95 9.52 -14.84
C GLY A 319 -9.89 10.62 -14.37
N ALA A 320 -9.60 11.28 -13.24
CA ALA A 320 -10.39 12.39 -12.76
C ALA A 320 -10.27 13.63 -13.69
N GLU A 321 -9.10 13.90 -14.26
CA GLU A 321 -8.89 14.95 -15.26
C GLU A 321 -9.68 14.66 -16.55
N ALA A 322 -9.66 13.41 -17.04
CA ALA A 322 -10.41 13.01 -18.23
C ALA A 322 -11.94 13.15 -18.02
N LEU A 323 -12.44 12.72 -16.85
CA LEU A 323 -13.85 12.92 -16.51
C LEU A 323 -14.23 14.41 -16.40
N THR A 324 -13.36 15.23 -15.81
CA THR A 324 -13.58 16.69 -15.72
C THR A 324 -13.72 17.33 -17.09
N ALA A 325 -12.91 16.91 -18.04
CA ALA A 325 -12.96 17.43 -19.42
C ALA A 325 -14.23 17.00 -20.18
N ALA A 326 -14.78 15.82 -19.86
CA ALA A 326 -15.95 15.27 -20.54
C ALA A 326 -17.30 15.72 -19.93
N VAL A 327 -17.32 16.04 -18.63
CA VAL A 327 -18.55 16.42 -17.91
C VAL A 327 -18.89 17.87 -18.15
N LYS A 328 -20.14 18.15 -18.52
CA LYS A 328 -20.66 19.53 -18.57
C LYS A 328 -20.86 20.05 -17.16
N LYS A 329 -20.59 21.36 -16.97
CA LYS A 329 -20.73 22.03 -15.67
C LYS A 329 -22.16 21.98 -15.18
N GLN A 330 -22.37 21.57 -13.96
CA GLN A 330 -23.65 21.51 -13.27
C GLN A 330 -23.51 21.92 -11.81
N THR A 331 -24.60 22.40 -11.21
CA THR A 331 -24.62 22.84 -9.81
C THR A 331 -24.66 21.65 -8.88
N GLY A 332 -25.32 20.55 -9.28
CA GLY A 332 -25.56 19.39 -8.41
C GLY A 332 -26.24 19.83 -7.13
N TRP A 333 -25.74 19.35 -5.99
CA TRP A 333 -26.23 19.74 -4.68
C TRP A 333 -25.24 20.59 -3.84
N ARG A 334 -24.27 21.21 -4.48
CA ARG A 334 -23.36 22.18 -3.84
C ARG A 334 -24.04 23.54 -3.72
N THR A 335 -24.98 23.64 -2.79
CA THR A 335 -25.72 24.88 -2.50
C THR A 335 -25.21 25.52 -1.21
N PRO A 336 -25.43 26.81 -0.95
CA PRO A 336 -25.03 27.47 0.29
C PRO A 336 -25.58 26.80 1.55
N GLU A 337 -26.75 26.17 1.48
CA GLU A 337 -27.37 25.48 2.60
C GLU A 337 -26.62 24.18 2.98
N MET A 338 -25.77 23.68 2.10
CA MET A 338 -24.98 22.47 2.31
C MET A 338 -23.56 22.75 2.84
N LEU A 339 -23.21 24.02 3.06
CA LEU A 339 -21.99 24.45 3.73
C LEU A 339 -22.18 24.39 5.24
#